data_935728e8dffa6a2869a2013a9acb4e3f
#
_entry.id   935728e8dffa6a2869a2013a9acb4e3f
#
_cell.length_a   1.000
_cell.length_b   1.000
_cell.length_c   1.000
_cell.angle_alpha   90.00
_cell.angle_beta   90.00
_cell.angle_gamma   90.00
#
_symmetry.space_group_name_H-M   'P 1'
#
loop_
_entity.id
_entity.type
_entity.pdbx_description
1 polymer ?
#
loop_
_entity_poly.entity_id
_entity_poly.type
_entity_poly.pdbx_seq_one_letter_code
_entity_poly.pdbx_strand_id
1 'polypeptide(L)'
;MNKVTILIVLIICVNYSCKKDPKPQQPKVVKEKIIKQFGYTLNDYHVVKDTIKSGDSFGTILEKNNLFYPQIFNIVQKAKQVYDVRKINIGKPYTILFSKDSLKSPKLFVYQPNPIDYVLVSLTDSLWAEKKSKAVKLIEFEAQGTITSSLSETMEEEKLSPLLSNELSEIYAWTIDFFRLEK
;
A
#
# COMPACT_ATOMS: atom_id res chain seq x y z
N MET A 1 -73.69 -27.84 -26.79
CA MET A 1 -72.39 -27.57 -26.16
C MET A 1 -72.35 -28.40 -24.90
N ASN A 2 -71.48 -29.40 -24.86
CA ASN A 2 -71.48 -30.38 -23.77
C ASN A 2 -70.86 -29.78 -22.50
N LYS A 3 -71.42 -30.08 -21.33
CA LYS A 3 -70.95 -29.65 -20.01
C LYS A 3 -69.43 -29.93 -19.78
N VAL A 4 -68.91 -30.95 -20.44
CA VAL A 4 -67.50 -31.34 -20.45
C VAL A 4 -66.59 -30.29 -21.15
N THR A 5 -67.09 -29.69 -22.26
CA THR A 5 -66.38 -28.68 -23.04
C THR A 5 -66.23 -27.37 -22.26
N ILE A 6 -67.27 -27.04 -21.48
CA ILE A 6 -67.27 -25.84 -20.61
C ILE A 6 -66.25 -26.01 -19.42
N LEU A 7 -66.18 -27.26 -18.90
CA LEU A 7 -65.26 -27.57 -17.81
C LEU A 7 -63.76 -27.51 -18.25
N ILE A 8 -63.48 -27.97 -19.49
CA ILE A 8 -62.13 -27.94 -20.08
C ILE A 8 -61.69 -26.50 -20.37
N VAL A 9 -62.60 -25.63 -20.84
CA VAL A 9 -62.30 -24.20 -21.08
C VAL A 9 -62.02 -23.45 -19.74
N LEU A 10 -62.75 -23.82 -18.66
CA LEU A 10 -62.55 -23.21 -17.35
C LEU A 10 -61.17 -23.56 -16.69
N ILE A 11 -60.66 -24.78 -16.95
CA ILE A 11 -59.39 -25.27 -16.45
C ILE A 11 -58.22 -24.60 -17.17
N ILE A 12 -58.37 -24.21 -18.45
CA ILE A 12 -57.29 -23.54 -19.23
C ILE A 12 -57.07 -22.07 -18.79
N CYS A 13 -58.10 -21.42 -18.26
CA CYS A 13 -57.99 -20.02 -17.82
C CYS A 13 -57.22 -19.79 -16.48
N VAL A 14 -56.99 -20.84 -15.69
CA VAL A 14 -56.36 -20.70 -14.36
C VAL A 14 -54.82 -20.67 -14.42
N ASN A 15 -54.19 -20.96 -15.58
CA ASN A 15 -52.73 -21.04 -15.73
C ASN A 15 -52.06 -19.74 -16.29
N TYR A 16 -52.80 -18.64 -16.45
CA TYR A 16 -52.20 -17.34 -16.72
C TYR A 16 -51.71 -16.70 -15.40
N SER A 17 -50.74 -17.36 -14.80
CA SER A 17 -49.94 -16.74 -13.73
C SER A 17 -49.10 -15.62 -14.35
N CYS A 18 -49.47 -14.38 -14.08
CA CYS A 18 -48.60 -13.24 -14.38
C CYS A 18 -47.19 -13.46 -13.80
N LYS A 19 -46.22 -13.74 -14.67
CA LYS A 19 -44.82 -13.58 -14.31
C LYS A 19 -44.63 -12.10 -13.95
N LYS A 20 -44.44 -11.81 -12.68
CA LYS A 20 -43.97 -10.49 -12.24
C LYS A 20 -42.60 -10.30 -12.88
N ASP A 21 -42.53 -9.39 -13.83
CA ASP A 21 -41.25 -8.95 -14.37
C ASP A 21 -40.32 -8.53 -13.19
N PRO A 22 -39.06 -9.02 -13.15
CA PRO A 22 -38.12 -8.60 -12.13
C PRO A 22 -37.97 -7.08 -12.25
N LYS A 23 -38.35 -6.35 -11.19
CA LYS A 23 -38.07 -4.91 -11.12
C LYS A 23 -36.62 -4.69 -11.55
N PRO A 24 -36.34 -3.72 -12.47
CA PRO A 24 -34.97 -3.38 -12.81
C PRO A 24 -34.25 -3.03 -11.54
N GLN A 25 -33.27 -3.86 -11.17
CA GLN A 25 -32.37 -3.58 -10.06
C GLN A 25 -31.62 -2.31 -10.43
N GLN A 26 -31.92 -1.21 -9.77
CA GLN A 26 -31.10 -0.02 -9.89
C GLN A 26 -29.66 -0.41 -9.58
N PRO A 27 -28.68 -0.04 -10.42
CA PRO A 27 -27.29 -0.36 -10.16
C PRO A 27 -26.94 0.21 -8.78
N LYS A 28 -26.54 -0.67 -7.85
CA LYS A 28 -25.99 -0.24 -6.57
C LYS A 28 -24.81 0.67 -6.90
N VAL A 29 -24.97 1.95 -6.69
CA VAL A 29 -23.86 2.91 -6.74
C VAL A 29 -22.91 2.52 -5.62
N VAL A 30 -21.91 1.72 -5.95
CA VAL A 30 -20.82 1.40 -5.05
C VAL A 30 -20.05 2.70 -4.87
N LYS A 31 -20.21 3.36 -3.73
CA LYS A 31 -19.39 4.53 -3.39
C LYS A 31 -17.93 4.09 -3.38
N GLU A 32 -17.19 4.50 -4.37
CA GLU A 32 -15.78 4.19 -4.50
C GLU A 32 -15.05 4.74 -3.26
N LYS A 33 -14.32 3.87 -2.54
CA LYS A 33 -13.58 4.27 -1.34
C LYS A 33 -12.49 5.24 -1.73
N ILE A 34 -12.54 6.46 -1.24
CA ILE A 34 -11.50 7.47 -1.46
C ILE A 34 -10.23 7.06 -0.73
N ILE A 35 -9.14 6.86 -1.47
CA ILE A 35 -7.84 6.46 -0.95
C ILE A 35 -6.92 7.67 -1.00
N LYS A 36 -6.57 8.22 0.16
CA LYS A 36 -5.59 9.31 0.28
C LYS A 36 -4.25 8.74 0.75
N GLN A 37 -3.19 8.97 -0.01
CA GLN A 37 -1.83 8.55 0.34
C GLN A 37 -0.82 9.55 -0.23
N PHE A 38 0.27 9.78 0.49
CA PHE A 38 1.34 10.71 0.10
C PHE A 38 0.90 12.17 -0.13
N GLY A 39 -0.26 12.57 0.40
CA GLY A 39 -0.86 13.88 0.17
C GLY A 39 -1.73 13.97 -1.09
N TYR A 40 -1.95 12.86 -1.80
CA TYR A 40 -2.76 12.77 -3.02
C TYR A 40 -3.97 11.87 -2.84
N THR A 41 -5.04 12.16 -3.55
CA THR A 41 -6.18 11.26 -3.73
C THR A 41 -5.82 10.28 -4.85
N LEU A 42 -5.47 9.05 -4.49
CA LEU A 42 -5.00 8.05 -5.46
C LEU A 42 -6.06 7.69 -6.51
N ASN A 43 -7.34 7.86 -6.16
CA ASN A 43 -8.46 7.66 -7.08
C ASN A 43 -8.40 8.57 -8.34
N ASP A 44 -7.68 9.70 -8.28
CA ASP A 44 -7.55 10.63 -9.41
C ASP A 44 -6.46 10.22 -10.40
N TYR A 45 -5.73 9.15 -10.11
CA TYR A 45 -4.58 8.69 -10.87
C TYR A 45 -4.72 7.22 -11.27
N HIS A 46 -4.02 6.83 -12.34
CA HIS A 46 -3.66 5.43 -12.54
C HIS A 46 -2.39 5.16 -11.73
N VAL A 47 -2.46 4.22 -10.77
CA VAL A 47 -1.40 3.99 -9.77
C VAL A 47 -0.66 2.70 -10.08
N VAL A 48 0.65 2.79 -10.26
CA VAL A 48 1.55 1.65 -10.38
C VAL A 48 2.40 1.56 -9.13
N LYS A 49 2.35 0.42 -8.44
CA LYS A 49 3.18 0.12 -7.25
C LYS A 49 4.07 -1.06 -7.58
N ASP A 50 5.36 -0.91 -7.29
CA ASP A 50 6.35 -1.99 -7.46
C ASP A 50 7.46 -1.82 -6.40
N THR A 51 8.44 -2.71 -6.41
CA THR A 51 9.63 -2.68 -5.57
C THR A 51 10.88 -2.57 -6.44
N ILE A 52 11.93 -1.94 -5.91
CA ILE A 52 13.24 -1.85 -6.56
C ILE A 52 13.82 -3.27 -6.68
N LYS A 53 14.15 -3.71 -7.88
CA LYS A 53 14.72 -5.02 -8.17
C LYS A 53 16.22 -4.94 -8.38
N SER A 54 16.91 -6.08 -8.33
CA SER A 54 18.33 -6.14 -8.68
C SER A 54 18.54 -5.65 -10.11
N GLY A 55 19.49 -4.75 -10.31
CA GLY A 55 19.78 -4.09 -11.59
C GLY A 55 18.92 -2.88 -11.90
N ASP A 56 17.91 -2.57 -11.10
CA ASP A 56 17.16 -1.32 -11.28
C ASP A 56 17.99 -0.11 -10.80
N SER A 57 17.86 0.97 -11.55
CA SER A 57 18.26 2.31 -11.17
C SER A 57 17.07 3.26 -11.30
N PHE A 58 17.14 4.42 -10.68
CA PHE A 58 16.08 5.42 -10.85
C PHE A 58 15.83 5.75 -12.32
N GLY A 59 16.91 5.92 -13.11
CA GLY A 59 16.81 6.17 -14.55
C GLY A 59 16.12 5.04 -15.30
N THR A 60 16.54 3.78 -15.10
CA THR A 60 15.95 2.63 -15.80
C THR A 60 14.49 2.40 -15.42
N ILE A 61 14.09 2.72 -14.19
CA ILE A 61 12.68 2.68 -13.79
C ILE A 61 11.88 3.74 -14.56
N LEU A 62 12.40 4.96 -14.70
CA LEU A 62 11.73 6.03 -15.46
C LEU A 62 11.65 5.70 -16.95
N GLU A 63 12.70 5.13 -17.55
CA GLU A 63 12.70 4.67 -18.94
C GLU A 63 11.62 3.62 -19.21
N LYS A 64 11.48 2.62 -18.33
CA LYS A 64 10.41 1.61 -18.39
C LYS A 64 9.02 2.22 -18.31
N ASN A 65 8.90 3.47 -17.82
CA ASN A 65 7.65 4.19 -17.64
C ASN A 65 7.52 5.38 -18.65
N ASN A 66 8.12 5.24 -19.83
CA ASN A 66 7.99 6.16 -20.97
C ASN A 66 8.56 7.56 -20.72
N LEU A 67 9.58 7.67 -19.90
CA LEU A 67 10.38 8.88 -19.76
C LEU A 67 11.73 8.66 -20.42
N PHE A 68 12.28 9.66 -21.10
CA PHE A 68 13.48 9.55 -21.88
C PHE A 68 14.49 10.66 -21.55
N TYR A 69 15.74 10.42 -21.92
CA TYR A 69 16.76 11.46 -21.90
C TYR A 69 16.45 12.53 -22.98
N PRO A 70 16.55 13.87 -22.69
CA PRO A 70 17.18 14.50 -21.51
C PRO A 70 16.23 14.75 -20.30
N GLN A 71 14.95 14.36 -20.39
CA GLN A 71 13.96 14.59 -19.33
C GLN A 71 14.39 13.94 -18.02
N ILE A 72 14.83 12.67 -18.07
CA ILE A 72 15.33 11.93 -16.91
C ILE A 72 16.51 12.67 -16.27
N PHE A 73 17.43 13.21 -17.07
CA PHE A 73 18.57 13.96 -16.54
C PHE A 73 18.11 15.17 -15.72
N ASN A 74 17.16 15.95 -16.23
CA ASN A 74 16.63 17.12 -15.53
C ASN A 74 15.93 16.73 -14.21
N ILE A 75 15.15 15.64 -14.23
CA ILE A 75 14.48 15.08 -13.04
C ILE A 75 15.54 14.67 -11.99
N VAL A 76 16.59 13.98 -12.39
CA VAL A 76 17.69 13.55 -11.51
C VAL A 76 18.40 14.75 -10.90
N GLN A 77 18.70 15.79 -11.68
CA GLN A 77 19.35 17.00 -11.16
C GLN A 77 18.48 17.69 -10.10
N LYS A 78 17.17 17.72 -10.30
CA LYS A 78 16.24 18.31 -9.34
C LYS A 78 16.11 17.44 -8.08
N ALA A 79 15.97 16.14 -8.25
CA ALA A 79 15.83 15.20 -7.13
C ALA A 79 17.05 15.18 -6.20
N LYS A 80 18.27 15.32 -6.74
CA LYS A 80 19.53 15.36 -5.98
C LYS A 80 19.56 16.43 -4.89
N GLN A 81 18.80 17.50 -5.03
CA GLN A 81 18.74 18.57 -4.04
C GLN A 81 18.08 18.12 -2.72
N VAL A 82 17.28 17.05 -2.77
CA VAL A 82 16.47 16.53 -1.67
C VAL A 82 16.89 15.11 -1.27
N TYR A 83 17.17 14.28 -2.29
CA TYR A 83 17.52 12.89 -2.12
C TYR A 83 18.44 12.42 -3.25
N ASP A 84 19.53 11.75 -2.89
CA ASP A 84 20.40 11.14 -3.89
C ASP A 84 19.73 9.88 -4.48
N VAL A 85 19.15 10.01 -5.66
CA VAL A 85 18.41 8.94 -6.35
C VAL A 85 19.27 7.72 -6.70
N ARG A 86 20.60 7.80 -6.55
CA ARG A 86 21.50 6.64 -6.68
C ARG A 86 21.47 5.73 -5.45
N LYS A 87 20.90 6.22 -4.33
CA LYS A 87 20.77 5.50 -3.06
C LYS A 87 19.42 4.80 -2.90
N ILE A 88 18.73 4.52 -4.01
CA ILE A 88 17.56 3.64 -3.95
C ILE A 88 18.02 2.21 -3.67
N ASN A 89 17.35 1.53 -2.76
CA ASN A 89 17.75 0.20 -2.28
C ASN A 89 16.82 -0.88 -2.80
N ILE A 90 17.39 -2.02 -3.15
CA ILE A 90 16.66 -3.24 -3.56
C ILE A 90 15.64 -3.61 -2.47
N GLY A 91 14.45 -4.05 -2.89
CA GLY A 91 13.35 -4.46 -2.03
C GLY A 91 12.53 -3.30 -1.45
N LYS A 92 12.95 -2.04 -1.63
CA LYS A 92 12.16 -0.90 -1.18
C LYS A 92 11.05 -0.56 -2.17
N PRO A 93 9.84 -0.23 -1.68
CA PRO A 93 8.70 0.07 -2.55
C PRO A 93 8.81 1.44 -3.20
N TYR A 94 8.30 1.53 -4.41
CA TYR A 94 8.01 2.79 -5.07
C TYR A 94 6.60 2.79 -5.67
N THR A 95 6.09 3.98 -5.94
CA THR A 95 4.78 4.19 -6.56
C THR A 95 4.93 5.24 -7.65
N ILE A 96 4.35 4.99 -8.82
CA ILE A 96 4.24 6.00 -9.87
C ILE A 96 2.76 6.34 -10.07
N LEU A 97 2.46 7.62 -10.06
CA LEU A 97 1.13 8.15 -10.37
C LEU A 97 1.11 8.63 -11.83
N PHE A 98 0.18 8.09 -12.60
CA PHE A 98 -0.04 8.47 -13.99
C PHE A 98 -1.35 9.25 -14.12
N SER A 99 -1.44 10.13 -15.11
CA SER A 99 -2.71 10.77 -15.47
C SER A 99 -3.74 9.71 -15.87
N LYS A 100 -5.03 10.00 -15.64
CA LYS A 100 -6.15 9.14 -16.06
C LYS A 100 -6.59 9.38 -17.52
N ASP A 101 -5.97 10.34 -18.19
CA ASP A 101 -6.21 10.59 -19.60
C ASP A 101 -5.70 9.45 -20.50
N SER A 102 -6.03 9.52 -21.80
CA SER A 102 -5.62 8.49 -22.77
C SER A 102 -4.11 8.35 -22.89
N LEU A 103 -3.34 9.40 -22.58
CA LEU A 103 -1.89 9.42 -22.69
C LEU A 103 -1.20 8.67 -21.53
N LYS A 104 -1.88 8.50 -20.38
CA LYS A 104 -1.29 7.88 -19.20
C LYS A 104 0.10 8.41 -18.87
N SER A 105 0.26 9.73 -18.91
CA SER A 105 1.55 10.37 -18.67
C SER A 105 1.97 10.22 -17.20
N PRO A 106 3.24 9.88 -16.91
CA PRO A 106 3.75 9.83 -15.55
C PRO A 106 3.77 11.24 -14.95
N LYS A 107 3.25 11.38 -13.71
CA LYS A 107 3.10 12.67 -13.02
C LYS A 107 3.97 12.77 -11.78
N LEU A 108 4.05 11.69 -11.02
CA LEU A 108 4.75 11.67 -9.73
C LEU A 108 5.40 10.32 -9.49
N PHE A 109 6.64 10.33 -9.04
CA PHE A 109 7.34 9.18 -8.49
C PHE A 109 7.43 9.32 -6.97
N VAL A 110 7.09 8.27 -6.25
CA VAL A 110 7.15 8.20 -4.78
C VAL A 110 8.03 7.03 -4.39
N TYR A 111 9.13 7.29 -3.71
CA TYR A 111 10.04 6.28 -3.18
C TYR A 111 9.94 6.21 -1.66
N GLN A 112 9.88 5.02 -1.08
CA GLN A 112 9.79 4.80 0.36
C GLN A 112 11.03 4.06 0.87
N PRO A 113 12.07 4.77 1.35
CA PRO A 113 13.29 4.15 1.89
C PRO A 113 13.02 3.34 3.16
N ASN A 114 12.02 3.72 3.93
CA ASN A 114 11.59 3.06 5.15
C ASN A 114 10.05 3.19 5.33
N PRO A 115 9.43 2.56 6.34
CA PRO A 115 7.98 2.61 6.54
C PRO A 115 7.41 4.02 6.81
N ILE A 116 8.22 4.94 7.31
CA ILE A 116 7.83 6.28 7.74
C ILE A 116 8.10 7.31 6.64
N ASP A 117 9.34 7.37 6.16
CA ASP A 117 9.78 8.38 5.22
C ASP A 117 9.43 8.04 3.78
N TYR A 118 9.18 9.08 2.99
CA TYR A 118 9.03 8.95 1.55
C TYR A 118 9.54 10.19 0.82
N VAL A 119 9.98 9.98 -0.41
CA VAL A 119 10.48 11.01 -1.31
C VAL A 119 9.54 11.14 -2.48
N LEU A 120 9.10 12.36 -2.75
CA LEU A 120 8.27 12.73 -3.88
C LEU A 120 9.14 13.36 -4.94
N VAL A 121 9.00 12.94 -6.19
CA VAL A 121 9.70 13.53 -7.33
C VAL A 121 8.69 13.77 -8.46
N SER A 122 8.52 15.02 -8.84
CA SER A 122 7.67 15.37 -9.98
C SER A 122 8.30 14.84 -11.29
N LEU A 123 7.46 14.25 -12.13
CA LEU A 123 7.81 13.73 -13.44
C LEU A 123 7.23 14.61 -14.58
N THR A 124 6.68 15.76 -14.24
CA THR A 124 6.11 16.73 -15.18
C THR A 124 7.12 17.82 -15.55
N ASP A 125 6.77 18.72 -16.46
CA ASP A 125 7.62 19.86 -16.84
C ASP A 125 7.93 20.80 -15.67
N SER A 126 7.02 20.89 -14.71
CA SER A 126 7.28 21.58 -13.43
C SER A 126 8.00 20.64 -12.46
N LEU A 127 9.33 20.66 -12.51
CA LEU A 127 10.18 19.76 -11.71
C LEU A 127 10.33 20.26 -10.27
N TRP A 128 10.00 19.38 -9.31
CA TRP A 128 10.27 19.55 -7.89
C TRP A 128 10.51 18.19 -7.24
N ALA A 129 11.18 18.21 -6.12
CA ALA A 129 11.34 17.05 -5.26
C ALA A 129 11.16 17.46 -3.79
N GLU A 130 10.63 16.55 -2.97
CA GLU A 130 10.36 16.79 -1.56
C GLU A 130 10.51 15.50 -0.77
N LYS A 131 11.10 15.59 0.43
CA LYS A 131 11.13 14.49 1.40
C LYS A 131 10.07 14.77 2.46
N LYS A 132 9.23 13.79 2.73
CA LYS A 132 8.18 13.84 3.75
C LYS A 132 8.19 12.59 4.61
N SER A 133 7.55 12.70 5.78
CA SER A 133 7.32 11.58 6.69
C SER A 133 5.81 11.42 6.93
N LYS A 134 5.38 10.18 7.09
CA LYS A 134 4.02 9.87 7.54
C LYS A 134 3.87 10.31 9.00
N ALA A 135 2.67 10.71 9.38
CA ALA A 135 2.36 10.91 10.78
C ALA A 135 2.54 9.58 11.54
N VAL A 136 3.31 9.62 12.61
CA VAL A 136 3.52 8.48 13.50
C VAL A 136 2.84 8.75 14.83
N LYS A 137 2.32 7.69 15.44
CA LYS A 137 1.80 7.73 16.80
C LYS A 137 2.78 6.98 17.69
N LEU A 138 3.30 7.65 18.71
CA LEU A 138 4.04 7.00 19.76
C LEU A 138 3.05 6.23 20.64
N ILE A 139 3.31 4.94 20.84
CA ILE A 139 2.52 4.08 21.72
C ILE A 139 3.50 3.59 22.80
N GLU A 140 3.21 3.93 24.03
CA GLU A 140 3.89 3.38 25.21
C GLU A 140 3.12 2.12 25.63
N PHE A 141 3.84 1.07 25.96
CA PHE A 141 3.27 -0.12 26.55
C PHE A 141 4.25 -0.67 27.60
N GLU A 142 3.71 -1.35 28.59
CA GLU A 142 4.47 -2.01 29.65
C GLU A 142 4.36 -3.51 29.46
N ALA A 143 5.43 -4.23 29.78
CA ALA A 143 5.47 -5.67 29.81
C ALA A 143 6.31 -6.13 31.00
N GLN A 144 5.98 -7.29 31.54
CA GLN A 144 6.68 -7.91 32.64
C GLN A 144 6.89 -9.39 32.32
N GLY A 145 8.10 -9.88 32.54
CA GLY A 145 8.42 -11.30 32.36
C GLY A 145 9.50 -11.73 33.35
N THR A 146 9.61 -13.04 33.56
CA THR A 146 10.65 -13.66 34.37
C THR A 146 11.60 -14.44 33.46
N ILE A 147 12.89 -14.12 33.51
CA ILE A 147 13.89 -14.83 32.72
C ILE A 147 14.10 -16.22 33.33
N THR A 148 13.68 -17.26 32.63
CA THR A 148 13.82 -18.65 33.03
C THR A 148 14.92 -19.39 32.26
N SER A 149 15.30 -18.91 31.09
CA SER A 149 16.36 -19.48 30.22
C SER A 149 17.24 -18.39 29.63
N SER A 150 16.68 -17.53 28.80
CA SER A 150 17.41 -16.40 28.20
C SER A 150 16.50 -15.16 28.09
N LEU A 151 17.13 -13.98 28.01
CA LEU A 151 16.39 -12.74 27.79
C LEU A 151 15.61 -12.78 26.47
N SER A 152 16.23 -13.30 25.40
CA SER A 152 15.58 -13.37 24.08
C SER A 152 14.34 -14.26 24.07
N GLU A 153 14.41 -15.43 24.75
CA GLU A 153 13.29 -16.36 24.84
C GLU A 153 12.14 -15.75 25.65
N THR A 154 12.45 -15.10 26.79
CA THR A 154 11.42 -14.39 27.58
C THR A 154 10.76 -13.27 26.76
N MET A 155 11.53 -12.51 25.94
CA MET A 155 10.95 -11.51 25.05
C MET A 155 9.99 -12.11 24.02
N GLU A 156 10.32 -13.28 23.48
CA GLU A 156 9.47 -13.99 22.51
C GLU A 156 8.19 -14.52 23.16
N GLU A 157 8.28 -15.09 24.35
CA GLU A 157 7.13 -15.57 25.14
C GLU A 157 6.15 -14.43 25.46
N GLU A 158 6.67 -13.24 25.81
CA GLU A 158 5.90 -12.03 26.08
C GLU A 158 5.47 -11.30 24.79
N LYS A 159 5.74 -11.87 23.61
CA LYS A 159 5.43 -11.28 22.28
C LYS A 159 6.05 -9.90 22.07
N LEU A 160 7.19 -9.66 22.64
CA LEU A 160 7.99 -8.46 22.47
C LEU A 160 8.90 -8.59 21.25
N SER A 161 9.33 -7.44 20.72
CA SER A 161 10.29 -7.43 19.62
C SER A 161 11.62 -8.05 20.04
N PRO A 162 12.18 -9.02 19.29
CA PRO A 162 13.52 -9.56 19.57
C PRO A 162 14.63 -8.49 19.58
N LEU A 163 14.42 -7.34 18.92
CA LEU A 163 15.36 -6.21 18.95
C LEU A 163 15.53 -5.63 20.35
N LEU A 164 14.49 -5.71 21.20
CA LEU A 164 14.55 -5.21 22.58
C LEU A 164 15.58 -5.97 23.43
N SER A 165 15.80 -7.26 23.17
CA SER A 165 16.82 -8.02 23.89
C SER A 165 18.23 -7.47 23.67
N ASN A 166 18.53 -7.04 22.43
CA ASN A 166 19.79 -6.41 22.10
C ASN A 166 19.92 -5.04 22.76
N GLU A 167 18.88 -4.21 22.67
CA GLU A 167 18.87 -2.87 23.29
C GLU A 167 19.01 -2.96 24.80
N LEU A 168 18.28 -3.86 25.46
CA LEU A 168 18.42 -4.09 26.91
C LEU A 168 19.80 -4.60 27.26
N SER A 169 20.37 -5.52 26.45
CA SER A 169 21.73 -6.02 26.69
C SER A 169 22.79 -4.92 26.57
N GLU A 170 22.61 -3.96 25.65
CA GLU A 170 23.50 -2.82 25.54
C GLU A 170 23.34 -1.84 26.72
N ILE A 171 22.10 -1.52 27.12
CA ILE A 171 21.82 -0.61 28.25
C ILE A 171 22.41 -1.14 29.55
N TYR A 172 22.27 -2.45 29.82
CA TYR A 172 22.68 -3.08 31.06
C TYR A 172 24.00 -3.86 30.98
N ALA A 173 24.77 -3.73 29.86
CA ALA A 173 25.98 -4.47 29.59
C ALA A 173 27.02 -4.45 30.74
N TRP A 174 27.08 -3.36 31.52
CA TRP A 174 28.01 -3.17 32.62
C TRP A 174 27.43 -3.58 34.00
N THR A 175 26.15 -3.88 34.07
CA THR A 175 25.45 -4.15 35.34
C THR A 175 24.85 -5.56 35.40
N ILE A 176 24.47 -6.14 34.27
CA ILE A 176 23.81 -7.44 34.20
C ILE A 176 24.48 -8.30 33.12
N ASP A 177 24.99 -9.46 33.54
CA ASP A 177 25.46 -10.47 32.58
C ASP A 177 24.32 -11.40 32.19
N PHE A 178 23.62 -11.06 31.11
CA PHE A 178 22.49 -11.83 30.60
C PHE A 178 22.84 -13.24 30.11
N PHE A 179 24.15 -13.55 29.91
CA PHE A 179 24.61 -14.88 29.55
C PHE A 179 24.81 -15.81 30.74
N ARG A 180 24.88 -15.25 31.96
CA ARG A 180 25.15 -15.97 33.21
C ARG A 180 24.07 -15.76 34.25
N LEU A 181 22.84 -15.50 33.83
CA LEU A 181 21.71 -15.45 34.75
C LEU A 181 21.47 -16.83 35.34
N GLU A 182 21.71 -16.95 36.65
CA GLU A 182 21.36 -18.17 37.42
C GLU A 182 19.85 -18.21 37.64
N LYS A 183 19.30 -19.45 37.60
CA LYS A 183 17.88 -19.69 37.83
C LYS A 183 17.58 -19.60 39.33
#